data_69a9eb8e2d50da612ccbe7138c9b09d6
#
_entry.id   69a9eb8e2d50da612ccbe7138c9b09d6
#
_cell.length_a   1.000
_cell.length_b   1.000
_cell.length_c   1.000
_cell.angle_alpha   90.00
_cell.angle_beta   90.00
_cell.angle_gamma   90.00
#
_symmetry.space_group_name_H-M   'P 1'
#
loop_
_entity.id
_entity.type
_entity.pdbx_description
1 polymer ?
#
loop_
_entity_poly.entity_id
_entity_poly.type
_entity_poly.pdbx_seq_one_letter_code
_entity_poly.pdbx_strand_id
1 'polypeptide(L)'
;MQRTVRIIGAPTDYGTNRRGVDMGPSAIRYAGLGDRLDESGRQTTDVGDLFVARTAGQSQRATDSNARHLEETREVCERIEAEVKDTVESGEIPLLLGGDHSVAIGTVNGATRESPMGAVWFDAHGDFNTPSTSPSGNVHGMPLAGLLGYGEFGEMDWARADGLREENVAIVGVRTLDEHERKLLRESDISVFTMSEIDTRGLTDVVADALATATDGVDGFHVSLDMDWLDPQIAPGVGTPVRGGATYREAHAAMEQVAERDDASLRSIEVVEVNPILDEANETAELATELVTSALGKRIY
;
A
#
# COMPACT_ATOMS: atom_id res chain seq x y z
N MET A 1 24.92 6.21 6.42
CA MET A 1 24.35 7.13 5.41
C MET A 1 22.92 6.69 5.19
N GLN A 2 22.00 7.63 5.02
CA GLN A 2 20.63 7.29 4.62
C GLN A 2 20.65 6.77 3.20
N ARG A 3 19.81 5.75 2.93
CA ARG A 3 19.67 5.20 1.56
C ARG A 3 18.94 6.18 0.65
N THR A 4 19.28 6.17 -0.63
CA THR A 4 18.53 6.89 -1.68
C THR A 4 17.11 6.34 -1.79
N VAL A 5 16.13 7.20 -2.00
CA VAL A 5 14.75 6.83 -2.27
C VAL A 5 14.52 6.86 -3.78
N ARG A 6 14.09 5.73 -4.35
CA ARG A 6 13.75 5.61 -5.76
C ARG A 6 12.23 5.68 -5.93
N ILE A 7 11.78 6.77 -6.55
CA ILE A 7 10.36 7.03 -6.78
C ILE A 7 9.93 6.35 -8.08
N ILE A 8 8.91 5.50 -7.98
CA ILE A 8 8.37 4.71 -9.08
C ILE A 8 6.86 4.97 -9.16
N GLY A 9 6.33 5.39 -10.32
CA GLY A 9 4.90 5.56 -10.52
C GLY A 9 4.26 4.32 -11.15
N ALA A 10 3.08 3.90 -10.65
CA ALA A 10 2.27 2.82 -11.19
C ALA A 10 0.83 3.30 -11.45
N PRO A 11 0.59 4.03 -12.56
CA PRO A 11 -0.70 4.67 -12.85
C PRO A 11 -1.73 3.65 -13.36
N THR A 12 -2.29 2.83 -12.47
CA THR A 12 -3.30 1.82 -12.78
C THR A 12 -4.62 2.07 -12.07
N ASP A 13 -5.73 1.74 -12.74
CA ASP A 13 -7.10 1.70 -12.21
C ASP A 13 -7.80 0.35 -12.51
N TYR A 14 -7.03 -0.67 -12.88
CA TYR A 14 -7.58 -1.97 -13.24
C TYR A 14 -8.22 -2.71 -12.06
N GLY A 15 -7.63 -2.59 -10.87
CA GLY A 15 -8.12 -3.23 -9.66
C GLY A 15 -9.39 -2.60 -9.09
N THR A 16 -9.82 -1.44 -9.59
CA THR A 16 -11.00 -0.71 -9.10
C THR A 16 -12.03 -0.46 -10.21
N ASN A 17 -13.26 -0.14 -9.82
CA ASN A 17 -14.29 0.33 -10.75
C ASN A 17 -14.43 1.86 -10.80
N ARG A 18 -13.59 2.59 -10.07
CA ARG A 18 -13.58 4.05 -9.99
C ARG A 18 -12.38 4.62 -10.72
N ARG A 19 -12.64 5.32 -11.81
CA ARG A 19 -11.59 5.99 -12.58
C ARG A 19 -11.01 7.18 -11.84
N GLY A 20 -9.75 7.47 -12.15
CA GLY A 20 -9.03 8.64 -11.65
C GLY A 20 -7.89 8.31 -10.70
N VAL A 21 -7.89 7.13 -10.09
CA VAL A 21 -6.80 6.69 -9.21
C VAL A 21 -5.50 6.46 -10.00
N ASP A 22 -5.57 6.17 -11.29
CA ASP A 22 -4.44 6.13 -12.22
C ASP A 22 -3.72 7.49 -12.37
N MET A 23 -4.34 8.58 -11.92
CA MET A 23 -3.73 9.91 -11.87
C MET A 23 -2.98 10.18 -10.55
N GLY A 24 -3.10 9.30 -9.55
CA GLY A 24 -2.49 9.43 -8.24
C GLY A 24 -0.99 9.73 -8.28
N PRO A 25 -0.16 8.96 -9.01
CA PRO A 25 1.27 9.21 -9.12
C PRO A 25 1.61 10.62 -9.59
N SER A 26 0.88 11.13 -10.58
CA SER A 26 1.05 12.50 -11.08
C SER A 26 0.64 13.54 -10.05
N ALA A 27 -0.50 13.34 -9.36
CA ALA A 27 -1.01 14.26 -8.35
C ALA A 27 -0.04 14.42 -7.17
N ILE A 28 0.53 13.31 -6.69
CA ILE A 28 1.52 13.29 -5.60
C ILE A 28 2.81 14.00 -6.02
N ARG A 29 3.27 13.82 -7.26
CA ARG A 29 4.43 14.57 -7.79
C ARG A 29 4.14 16.07 -7.88
N TYR A 30 2.95 16.46 -8.35
CA TYR A 30 2.53 17.86 -8.40
C TYR A 30 2.36 18.48 -7.00
N ALA A 31 2.08 17.68 -5.98
CA ALA A 31 2.11 18.12 -4.58
C ALA A 31 3.53 18.39 -4.05
N GLY A 32 4.57 18.20 -4.88
CA GLY A 32 5.95 18.55 -4.55
C GLY A 32 6.71 17.49 -3.76
N LEU A 33 6.40 16.20 -3.96
CA LEU A 33 7.05 15.10 -3.25
C LEU A 33 8.59 15.16 -3.31
N GLY A 34 9.16 15.34 -4.53
CA GLY A 34 10.61 15.41 -4.72
C GLY A 34 11.24 16.52 -3.91
N ASP A 35 10.70 17.75 -4.03
CA ASP A 35 11.21 18.92 -3.31
C ASP A 35 11.15 18.72 -1.79
N ARG A 36 10.04 18.14 -1.26
CA ARG A 36 9.89 17.89 0.17
C ARG A 36 10.86 16.83 0.71
N LEU A 37 11.16 15.81 -0.08
CA LEU A 37 12.16 14.80 0.26
C LEU A 37 13.56 15.38 0.26
N ASP A 38 13.91 16.18 -0.75
CA ASP A 38 15.20 16.89 -0.82
C ASP A 38 15.38 17.87 0.34
N GLU A 39 14.33 18.64 0.70
CA GLU A 39 14.34 19.53 1.87
C GLU A 39 14.54 18.78 3.19
N SER A 40 14.08 17.52 3.26
CA SER A 40 14.30 16.65 4.42
C SER A 40 15.71 16.04 4.48
N GLY A 41 16.52 16.27 3.45
CA GLY A 41 17.87 15.73 3.31
C GLY A 41 17.95 14.32 2.73
N ARG A 42 16.84 13.80 2.19
CA ARG A 42 16.82 12.52 1.48
C ARG A 42 17.27 12.71 0.04
N GLN A 43 18.23 11.89 -0.41
CA GLN A 43 18.53 11.79 -1.82
C GLN A 43 17.43 11.01 -2.53
N THR A 44 16.98 11.51 -3.66
CA THR A 44 15.90 10.90 -4.44
C THR A 44 16.31 10.66 -5.89
N THR A 45 15.73 9.64 -6.50
CA THR A 45 15.78 9.38 -7.94
C THR A 45 14.35 9.07 -8.40
N ASP A 46 13.77 9.90 -9.25
CA ASP A 46 12.44 9.64 -9.83
C ASP A 46 12.60 9.01 -11.21
N VAL A 47 12.15 7.75 -11.37
CA VAL A 47 12.21 7.02 -12.64
C VAL A 47 10.98 7.23 -13.51
N GLY A 48 10.01 8.01 -13.04
CA GLY A 48 8.76 8.27 -13.73
C GLY A 48 7.75 7.15 -13.54
N ASP A 49 6.81 7.07 -14.48
CA ASP A 49 5.73 6.09 -14.45
C ASP A 49 6.09 4.85 -15.26
N LEU A 50 5.80 3.69 -14.70
CA LEU A 50 5.81 2.42 -15.43
C LEU A 50 4.74 2.43 -16.52
N PHE A 51 5.02 1.73 -17.60
CA PHE A 51 4.05 1.62 -18.68
C PHE A 51 2.85 0.76 -18.24
N VAL A 52 1.67 1.38 -18.20
CA VAL A 52 0.37 0.72 -18.02
C VAL A 52 -0.43 0.89 -19.31
N ALA A 53 -0.83 -0.23 -19.93
CA ALA A 53 -1.61 -0.19 -21.16
C ALA A 53 -2.99 0.42 -20.87
N ARG A 54 -3.44 1.37 -21.68
CA ARG A 54 -4.83 1.85 -21.58
C ARG A 54 -5.73 0.90 -22.38
N THR A 55 -6.61 0.18 -21.69
CA THR A 55 -7.66 -0.58 -22.38
C THR A 55 -8.69 0.38 -22.96
N ALA A 56 -8.71 0.51 -24.27
CA ALA A 56 -9.76 1.24 -24.97
C ALA A 56 -11.08 0.45 -24.85
N GLY A 57 -11.89 0.77 -23.85
CA GLY A 57 -13.26 0.31 -23.66
C GLY A 57 -13.39 -1.17 -23.31
N GLN A 58 -14.00 -1.42 -22.16
CA GLN A 58 -14.66 -2.65 -21.72
C GLN A 58 -14.35 -3.93 -22.53
N SER A 59 -13.16 -4.42 -22.43
CA SER A 59 -12.90 -5.81 -22.71
C SER A 59 -12.88 -6.55 -21.35
N GLN A 60 -14.06 -6.78 -20.79
CA GLN A 60 -14.23 -7.92 -19.90
C GLN A 60 -13.95 -9.14 -20.78
N ARG A 61 -12.68 -9.55 -20.85
CA ARG A 61 -12.41 -10.93 -21.21
C ARG A 61 -13.08 -11.73 -20.13
N ALA A 62 -14.12 -12.49 -20.51
CA ALA A 62 -14.71 -13.49 -19.66
C ALA A 62 -13.62 -14.51 -19.33
N THR A 63 -12.89 -14.23 -18.24
CA THR A 63 -12.12 -15.23 -17.53
C THR A 63 -13.11 -15.99 -16.65
N ASP A 64 -12.88 -17.26 -16.40
CA ASP A 64 -13.69 -18.07 -15.45
C ASP A 64 -13.57 -17.55 -14.01
N SER A 65 -12.82 -16.47 -13.78
CA SER A 65 -12.60 -15.80 -12.51
C SER A 65 -13.57 -14.64 -12.30
N ASN A 66 -14.10 -14.50 -11.08
CA ASN A 66 -14.86 -13.32 -10.66
C ASN A 66 -14.00 -12.04 -10.56
N ALA A 67 -12.68 -12.15 -10.51
CA ALA A 67 -11.77 -11.01 -10.44
C ALA A 67 -11.71 -10.29 -11.78
N ARG A 68 -11.97 -8.98 -11.74
CA ARG A 68 -11.97 -8.12 -12.94
C ARG A 68 -10.55 -7.73 -13.31
N HIS A 69 -10.24 -7.70 -14.61
CA HIS A 69 -8.95 -7.26 -15.13
C HIS A 69 -7.73 -7.94 -14.46
N LEU A 70 -7.90 -9.19 -14.02
CA LEU A 70 -6.86 -9.92 -13.29
C LEU A 70 -5.57 -10.07 -14.12
N GLU A 71 -5.72 -10.30 -15.44
CA GLU A 71 -4.57 -10.43 -16.34
C GLU A 71 -3.85 -9.10 -16.56
N GLU A 72 -4.59 -8.00 -16.73
CA GLU A 72 -4.02 -6.67 -16.87
C GLU A 72 -3.34 -6.25 -15.57
N THR A 73 -3.93 -6.58 -14.41
CA THR A 73 -3.32 -6.36 -13.08
C THR A 73 -2.02 -7.16 -12.95
N ARG A 74 -2.01 -8.44 -13.37
CA ARG A 74 -0.80 -9.26 -13.38
C ARG A 74 0.33 -8.60 -14.17
N GLU A 75 0.06 -8.16 -15.38
CA GLU A 75 1.06 -7.52 -16.23
C GLU A 75 1.68 -6.26 -15.59
N VAL A 76 0.88 -5.49 -14.86
CA VAL A 76 1.35 -4.30 -14.13
C VAL A 76 2.20 -4.73 -12.94
N CYS A 77 1.72 -5.69 -12.13
CA CYS A 77 2.43 -6.21 -10.96
C CYS A 77 3.79 -6.82 -11.33
N GLU A 78 3.88 -7.58 -12.42
CA GLU A 78 5.16 -8.15 -12.89
C GLU A 78 6.18 -7.05 -13.26
N ARG A 79 5.73 -5.91 -13.82
CA ARG A 79 6.61 -4.76 -14.10
C ARG A 79 7.05 -4.05 -12.83
N ILE A 80 6.13 -3.87 -11.88
CA ILE A 80 6.45 -3.28 -10.57
C ILE A 80 7.46 -4.16 -9.84
N GLU A 81 7.21 -5.47 -9.80
CA GLU A 81 8.12 -6.44 -9.18
C GLU A 81 9.54 -6.31 -9.70
N ALA A 82 9.70 -6.26 -11.02
CA ALA A 82 11.01 -6.12 -11.65
C ALA A 82 11.74 -4.83 -11.23
N GLU A 83 11.06 -3.67 -11.28
CA GLU A 83 11.65 -2.38 -10.94
C GLU A 83 11.95 -2.27 -9.43
N VAL A 84 11.04 -2.78 -8.58
CA VAL A 84 11.25 -2.78 -7.12
C VAL A 84 12.39 -3.69 -6.74
N LYS A 85 12.48 -4.88 -7.31
CA LYS A 85 13.61 -5.80 -7.12
C LYS A 85 14.94 -5.13 -7.47
N ASP A 86 15.05 -4.56 -8.67
CA ASP A 86 16.27 -3.88 -9.12
C ASP A 86 16.65 -2.72 -8.18
N THR A 87 15.66 -2.02 -7.64
CA THR A 87 15.84 -0.94 -6.67
C THR A 87 16.43 -1.47 -5.36
N VAL A 88 15.84 -2.53 -4.80
CA VAL A 88 16.32 -3.14 -3.55
C VAL A 88 17.74 -3.72 -3.73
N GLU A 89 18.01 -4.41 -4.84
CA GLU A 89 19.35 -4.93 -5.18
C GLU A 89 20.40 -3.83 -5.29
N SER A 90 19.99 -2.62 -5.71
CA SER A 90 20.87 -1.43 -5.75
C SER A 90 21.10 -0.79 -4.37
N GLY A 91 20.45 -1.29 -3.31
CA GLY A 91 20.55 -0.77 -1.96
C GLY A 91 19.72 0.52 -1.75
N GLU A 92 18.82 0.85 -2.66
CA GLU A 92 17.89 1.98 -2.56
C GLU A 92 16.57 1.56 -1.89
N ILE A 93 15.75 2.55 -1.49
CA ILE A 93 14.40 2.31 -0.96
C ILE A 93 13.40 2.59 -2.08
N PRO A 94 12.66 1.59 -2.59
CA PRO A 94 11.57 1.85 -3.52
C PRO A 94 10.43 2.56 -2.79
N LEU A 95 10.03 3.71 -3.33
CA LEU A 95 8.80 4.42 -3.01
C LEU A 95 7.87 4.28 -4.21
N LEU A 96 6.88 3.40 -4.11
CA LEU A 96 5.88 3.26 -5.14
C LEU A 96 4.75 4.28 -4.94
N LEU A 97 4.48 5.06 -5.98
CA LEU A 97 3.30 5.90 -6.08
C LEU A 97 2.24 5.10 -6.85
N GLY A 98 1.26 4.61 -6.13
CA GLY A 98 0.24 3.76 -6.71
C GLY A 98 -0.86 4.52 -7.40
N GLY A 99 -1.55 3.76 -8.23
CA GLY A 99 -2.93 3.82 -8.55
C GLY A 99 -3.75 3.09 -7.48
N ASP A 100 -4.53 2.11 -7.89
CA ASP A 100 -5.30 1.27 -6.98
C ASP A 100 -4.40 0.30 -6.18
N HIS A 101 -4.89 -0.21 -5.04
CA HIS A 101 -4.11 -0.99 -4.08
C HIS A 101 -3.60 -2.35 -4.61
N SER A 102 -4.09 -2.83 -5.76
CA SER A 102 -3.57 -4.07 -6.36
C SER A 102 -2.07 -4.02 -6.69
N VAL A 103 -1.48 -2.83 -6.81
CA VAL A 103 -0.04 -2.62 -7.07
C VAL A 103 0.84 -3.23 -5.98
N ALA A 104 0.33 -3.34 -4.75
CA ALA A 104 1.02 -3.94 -3.62
C ALA A 104 1.54 -5.36 -3.90
N ILE A 105 0.83 -6.12 -4.74
CA ILE A 105 1.28 -7.45 -5.17
C ILE A 105 2.68 -7.36 -5.80
N GLY A 106 2.88 -6.42 -6.70
CA GLY A 106 4.18 -6.23 -7.34
C GLY A 106 5.24 -5.65 -6.41
N THR A 107 4.85 -4.66 -5.59
CA THR A 107 5.78 -4.00 -4.65
C THR A 107 6.35 -4.99 -3.63
N VAL A 108 5.48 -5.75 -2.98
CA VAL A 108 5.89 -6.71 -1.95
C VAL A 108 6.66 -7.87 -2.57
N ASN A 109 6.21 -8.41 -3.72
CA ASN A 109 6.95 -9.46 -4.42
C ASN A 109 8.38 -9.02 -4.76
N GLY A 110 8.56 -7.83 -5.35
CA GLY A 110 9.88 -7.31 -5.67
C GLY A 110 10.76 -7.13 -4.44
N ALA A 111 10.18 -6.62 -3.33
CA ALA A 111 10.92 -6.35 -2.12
C ALA A 111 11.30 -7.61 -1.30
N THR A 112 10.55 -8.73 -1.45
CA THR A 112 10.83 -9.99 -0.74
C THR A 112 11.80 -10.92 -1.46
N ARG A 113 12.17 -10.63 -2.71
CA ARG A 113 12.97 -11.55 -3.54
C ARG A 113 14.32 -11.93 -2.92
N GLU A 114 14.96 -11.04 -2.19
CA GLU A 114 16.28 -11.31 -1.60
C GLU A 114 16.23 -11.87 -0.18
N SER A 115 15.24 -11.47 0.61
CA SER A 115 15.09 -11.93 1.99
C SER A 115 13.66 -11.76 2.49
N PRO A 116 13.22 -12.60 3.43
CA PRO A 116 11.93 -12.44 4.07
C PRO A 116 11.79 -11.08 4.74
N MET A 117 10.57 -10.53 4.71
CA MET A 117 10.21 -9.30 5.40
C MET A 117 8.80 -9.38 5.94
N GLY A 118 8.43 -8.47 6.85
CA GLY A 118 7.05 -8.27 7.24
C GLY A 118 6.40 -7.10 6.52
N ALA A 119 5.14 -6.81 6.88
CA ALA A 119 4.38 -5.70 6.31
C ALA A 119 3.51 -5.02 7.36
N VAL A 120 3.48 -3.69 7.33
CA VAL A 120 2.48 -2.88 8.03
C VAL A 120 1.57 -2.25 6.99
N TRP A 121 0.28 -2.55 7.11
CA TRP A 121 -0.78 -2.15 6.19
C TRP A 121 -1.68 -1.12 6.87
N PHE A 122 -1.58 0.15 6.49
CA PHE A 122 -2.43 1.22 6.99
C PHE A 122 -3.64 1.36 6.07
N ASP A 123 -4.82 0.93 6.54
CA ASP A 123 -5.99 0.77 5.69
C ASP A 123 -7.30 0.79 6.50
N ALA A 124 -8.38 1.26 5.91
CA ALA A 124 -9.73 1.10 6.43
C ALA A 124 -10.29 -0.31 6.23
N HIS A 125 -9.75 -1.05 5.26
CA HIS A 125 -10.21 -2.34 4.77
C HIS A 125 -9.28 -3.48 5.21
N GLY A 126 -9.58 -4.68 4.83
CA GLY A 126 -8.71 -5.84 5.10
C GLY A 126 -7.86 -6.25 3.92
N ASP A 127 -8.30 -5.88 2.71
CA ASP A 127 -7.70 -6.25 1.44
C ASP A 127 -7.41 -7.75 1.30
N PHE A 128 -8.29 -8.54 1.93
CA PHE A 128 -8.11 -9.97 2.15
C PHE A 128 -9.20 -10.83 1.48
N ASN A 129 -9.83 -10.29 0.44
CA ASN A 129 -10.73 -11.06 -0.41
C ASN A 129 -9.97 -11.87 -1.46
N THR A 130 -10.60 -12.93 -1.92
CA THR A 130 -10.12 -13.73 -3.07
C THR A 130 -11.06 -13.54 -4.26
N PRO A 131 -10.72 -13.98 -5.46
CA PRO A 131 -11.63 -13.95 -6.59
C PRO A 131 -13.01 -14.56 -6.31
N SER A 132 -13.08 -15.65 -5.52
CA SER A 132 -14.34 -16.31 -5.18
C SER A 132 -15.10 -15.64 -4.05
N THR A 133 -14.44 -14.90 -3.16
CA THR A 133 -15.11 -14.28 -1.99
C THR A 133 -15.47 -12.82 -2.22
N SER A 134 -14.79 -12.13 -3.13
CA SER A 134 -14.99 -10.71 -3.36
C SER A 134 -16.41 -10.40 -3.85
N PRO A 135 -17.15 -9.52 -3.14
CA PRO A 135 -18.48 -9.11 -3.58
C PRO A 135 -18.47 -8.20 -4.82
N SER A 136 -17.36 -7.51 -5.06
CA SER A 136 -17.21 -6.57 -6.18
C SER A 136 -16.47 -7.18 -7.38
N GLY A 137 -15.61 -8.15 -7.15
CA GLY A 137 -14.62 -8.65 -8.09
C GLY A 137 -13.47 -7.69 -8.37
N ASN A 138 -13.35 -6.60 -7.62
CA ASN A 138 -12.28 -5.63 -7.77
C ASN A 138 -11.01 -6.13 -7.07
N VAL A 139 -9.89 -6.15 -7.80
CA VAL A 139 -8.63 -6.74 -7.31
C VAL A 139 -7.95 -5.87 -6.25
N HIS A 140 -8.25 -4.57 -6.18
CA HIS A 140 -7.70 -3.71 -5.14
C HIS A 140 -8.08 -4.15 -3.71
N GLY A 141 -9.19 -4.85 -3.50
CA GLY A 141 -9.55 -5.46 -2.21
C GLY A 141 -9.03 -6.89 -2.01
N MET A 142 -8.00 -7.31 -2.76
CA MET A 142 -7.47 -8.67 -2.73
C MET A 142 -5.93 -8.77 -2.55
N PRO A 143 -5.14 -7.67 -2.57
CA PRO A 143 -3.69 -7.79 -2.69
C PRO A 143 -3.07 -8.58 -1.55
N LEU A 144 -3.52 -8.40 -0.33
CA LEU A 144 -2.94 -9.11 0.81
C LEU A 144 -3.26 -10.61 0.79
N ALA A 145 -4.48 -11.00 0.38
CA ALA A 145 -4.83 -12.41 0.14
C ALA A 145 -4.01 -13.00 -1.01
N GLY A 146 -3.76 -12.21 -2.05
CA GLY A 146 -2.90 -12.59 -3.17
C GLY A 146 -1.48 -12.91 -2.72
N LEU A 147 -0.86 -11.98 -1.99
CA LEU A 147 0.49 -12.10 -1.47
C LEU A 147 0.69 -13.32 -0.57
N LEU A 148 -0.32 -13.67 0.21
CA LEU A 148 -0.29 -14.82 1.13
C LEU A 148 -0.83 -16.13 0.51
N GLY A 149 -1.23 -16.10 -0.78
CA GLY A 149 -1.64 -17.29 -1.53
C GLY A 149 -2.98 -17.87 -1.14
N TYR A 150 -3.91 -17.04 -0.66
CA TYR A 150 -5.25 -17.50 -0.31
C TYR A 150 -6.13 -17.79 -1.53
N GLY A 151 -7.00 -18.79 -1.39
CA GLY A 151 -7.93 -19.20 -2.43
C GLY A 151 -7.23 -19.49 -3.75
N GLU A 152 -7.74 -18.95 -4.84
CA GLU A 152 -7.21 -19.15 -6.19
C GLU A 152 -5.81 -18.59 -6.39
N PHE A 153 -5.40 -17.64 -5.55
CA PHE A 153 -4.05 -17.06 -5.61
C PHE A 153 -2.95 -18.06 -5.23
N GLY A 154 -3.29 -19.15 -4.53
CA GLY A 154 -2.34 -20.22 -4.25
C GLY A 154 -1.71 -20.87 -5.49
N GLU A 155 -2.41 -20.80 -6.64
CA GLU A 155 -1.96 -21.31 -7.94
C GLU A 155 -1.39 -20.20 -8.85
N MET A 156 -1.21 -18.98 -8.34
CA MET A 156 -0.77 -17.81 -9.09
C MET A 156 0.60 -17.32 -8.60
N ASP A 157 1.67 -17.86 -9.16
CA ASP A 157 3.04 -17.54 -8.75
C ASP A 157 3.38 -16.04 -8.80
N TRP A 158 2.73 -15.28 -9.69
CA TRP A 158 2.92 -13.84 -9.80
C TRP A 158 2.31 -13.03 -8.65
N ALA A 159 1.32 -13.60 -7.94
CA ALA A 159 0.64 -12.92 -6.83
C ALA A 159 1.27 -13.26 -5.48
N ARG A 160 1.79 -14.48 -5.31
CA ARG A 160 2.29 -14.96 -4.03
C ARG A 160 3.70 -14.50 -3.71
N ALA A 161 3.88 -13.94 -2.53
CA ALA A 161 5.17 -13.51 -2.00
C ALA A 161 5.74 -14.55 -1.03
N ASP A 162 6.62 -15.42 -1.50
CA ASP A 162 7.23 -16.50 -0.69
C ASP A 162 8.01 -15.99 0.54
N GLY A 163 8.42 -14.71 0.52
CA GLY A 163 9.15 -14.07 1.62
C GLY A 163 8.26 -13.33 2.63
N LEU A 164 6.93 -13.33 2.47
CA LEU A 164 5.97 -12.74 3.40
C LEU A 164 5.21 -13.84 4.14
N ARG A 165 5.11 -13.74 5.47
CA ARG A 165 4.36 -14.67 6.31
C ARG A 165 3.25 -13.95 7.04
N GLU A 166 2.16 -14.66 7.32
CA GLU A 166 1.00 -14.11 8.03
C GLU A 166 1.37 -13.51 9.40
N GLU A 167 2.20 -14.22 10.18
CA GLU A 167 2.67 -13.78 11.49
C GLU A 167 3.50 -12.49 11.47
N ASN A 168 4.00 -12.09 10.30
CA ASN A 168 4.73 -10.84 10.10
C ASN A 168 3.90 -9.75 9.40
N VAL A 169 2.59 -9.92 9.32
CA VAL A 169 1.67 -8.92 8.75
C VAL A 169 0.83 -8.28 9.83
N ALA A 170 0.77 -6.95 9.81
CA ALA A 170 -0.10 -6.16 10.68
C ALA A 170 -0.94 -5.18 9.86
N ILE A 171 -2.27 -5.22 10.03
CA ILE A 171 -3.19 -4.26 9.42
C ILE A 171 -3.64 -3.27 10.48
N VAL A 172 -3.52 -1.97 10.23
CA VAL A 172 -3.80 -0.90 11.20
C VAL A 172 -4.91 0.01 10.69
N GLY A 173 -6.00 0.13 11.45
CA GLY A 173 -7.09 1.07 11.18
C GLY A 173 -8.34 0.46 10.60
N VAL A 174 -8.40 -0.85 10.53
CA VAL A 174 -9.56 -1.59 9.98
C VAL A 174 -10.84 -1.17 10.66
N ARG A 175 -11.85 -0.80 9.86
CA ARG A 175 -13.17 -0.39 10.34
C ARG A 175 -14.32 -0.83 9.45
N THR A 176 -14.00 -1.43 8.29
CA THR A 176 -15.00 -2.06 7.44
C THR A 176 -14.46 -3.37 6.86
N LEU A 177 -15.21 -4.43 7.03
CA LEU A 177 -14.90 -5.77 6.51
C LEU A 177 -16.21 -6.41 6.08
N ASP A 178 -16.21 -7.08 4.95
CA ASP A 178 -17.30 -7.98 4.62
C ASP A 178 -17.27 -9.28 5.46
N GLU A 179 -18.28 -10.14 5.31
CA GLU A 179 -18.41 -11.33 6.13
C GLU A 179 -17.31 -12.37 5.85
N HIS A 180 -16.94 -12.54 4.58
CA HIS A 180 -15.92 -13.50 4.16
C HIS A 180 -14.53 -13.05 4.58
N GLU A 181 -14.20 -11.81 4.33
CA GLU A 181 -12.95 -11.18 4.73
C GLU A 181 -12.74 -11.24 6.24
N ARG A 182 -13.79 -10.88 7.01
CA ARG A 182 -13.76 -11.01 8.49
C ARG A 182 -13.51 -12.42 8.97
N LYS A 183 -14.06 -13.41 8.28
CA LYS A 183 -13.85 -14.82 8.62
C LYS A 183 -12.42 -15.23 8.34
N LEU A 184 -11.90 -14.93 7.14
CA LEU A 184 -10.54 -15.30 6.73
C LEU A 184 -9.50 -14.66 7.65
N LEU A 185 -9.64 -13.37 7.96
CA LEU A 185 -8.72 -12.67 8.88
C LEU A 185 -8.73 -13.23 10.30
N ARG A 186 -9.89 -13.73 10.79
CA ARG A 186 -9.96 -14.38 12.11
C ARG A 186 -9.32 -15.77 12.13
N GLU A 187 -9.23 -16.43 11.00
CA GLU A 187 -8.66 -17.76 10.84
C GLU A 187 -7.17 -17.72 10.48
N SER A 188 -6.62 -16.53 10.15
CA SER A 188 -5.22 -16.28 9.85
C SER A 188 -4.42 -15.90 11.08
N ASP A 189 -3.09 -15.90 10.94
CA ASP A 189 -2.14 -15.41 11.95
C ASP A 189 -1.80 -13.91 11.77
N ILE A 190 -2.55 -13.18 10.92
CA ILE A 190 -2.40 -11.75 10.69
C ILE A 190 -2.83 -10.96 11.93
N SER A 191 -2.02 -10.00 12.36
CA SER A 191 -2.38 -9.05 13.41
C SER A 191 -3.29 -7.95 12.85
N VAL A 192 -4.55 -7.90 13.28
CA VAL A 192 -5.53 -6.90 12.84
C VAL A 192 -5.82 -5.93 13.97
N PHE A 193 -5.38 -4.67 13.82
CA PHE A 193 -5.64 -3.58 14.75
C PHE A 193 -6.77 -2.69 14.20
N THR A 194 -7.93 -2.79 14.83
CA THR A 194 -9.12 -2.03 14.43
C THR A 194 -9.09 -0.59 14.95
N MET A 195 -9.90 0.30 14.34
CA MET A 195 -10.08 1.66 14.88
C MET A 195 -10.61 1.63 16.32
N SER A 196 -11.41 0.64 16.70
CA SER A 196 -11.89 0.47 18.09
C SER A 196 -10.75 0.17 19.08
N GLU A 197 -9.71 -0.54 18.64
CA GLU A 197 -8.52 -0.75 19.47
C GLU A 197 -7.69 0.53 19.56
N ILE A 198 -7.56 1.27 18.46
CA ILE A 198 -6.90 2.58 18.43
C ILE A 198 -7.59 3.54 19.40
N ASP A 199 -8.93 3.60 19.41
CA ASP A 199 -9.70 4.42 20.35
C ASP A 199 -9.43 4.07 21.82
N THR A 200 -9.14 2.79 22.11
CA THR A 200 -8.94 2.30 23.48
C THR A 200 -7.51 2.43 23.96
N ARG A 201 -6.55 2.17 23.09
CA ARG A 201 -5.11 2.05 23.42
C ARG A 201 -4.31 3.29 23.01
N GLY A 202 -4.83 4.04 22.04
CA GLY A 202 -4.10 5.10 21.34
C GLY A 202 -3.31 4.57 20.14
N LEU A 203 -3.23 5.39 19.08
CA LEU A 203 -2.59 4.99 17.83
C LEU A 203 -1.11 4.65 18.00
N THR A 204 -0.40 5.41 18.84
CA THR A 204 1.04 5.24 19.06
C THR A 204 1.39 3.85 19.56
N ASP A 205 0.63 3.32 20.53
CA ASP A 205 0.87 1.99 21.08
C ASP A 205 0.51 0.88 20.06
N VAL A 206 -0.56 1.10 19.31
CA VAL A 206 -0.98 0.16 18.25
C VAL A 206 0.06 0.08 17.13
N VAL A 207 0.58 1.22 16.68
CA VAL A 207 1.62 1.25 15.62
C VAL A 207 2.93 0.65 16.12
N ALA A 208 3.29 0.85 17.39
CA ALA A 208 4.46 0.21 17.98
C ALA A 208 4.36 -1.32 17.94
N ASP A 209 3.18 -1.88 18.28
CA ASP A 209 2.92 -3.32 18.21
C ASP A 209 2.91 -3.82 16.76
N ALA A 210 2.28 -3.08 15.84
CA ALA A 210 2.25 -3.42 14.41
C ALA A 210 3.67 -3.49 13.83
N LEU A 211 4.51 -2.52 14.14
CA LEU A 211 5.92 -2.51 13.73
C LEU A 211 6.73 -3.63 14.40
N ALA A 212 6.42 -3.98 15.65
CA ALA A 212 7.05 -5.12 16.31
C ALA A 212 6.68 -6.43 15.61
N THR A 213 5.40 -6.64 15.28
CA THR A 213 4.93 -7.78 14.50
C THR A 213 5.65 -7.88 13.15
N ALA A 214 5.68 -6.78 12.40
CA ALA A 214 6.27 -6.76 11.06
C ALA A 214 7.80 -6.94 11.05
N THR A 215 8.47 -6.80 12.18
CA THR A 215 9.93 -6.95 12.28
C THR A 215 10.36 -8.18 13.09
N ASP A 216 9.43 -9.03 13.51
CA ASP A 216 9.75 -10.20 14.34
C ASP A 216 10.44 -11.29 13.52
N GLY A 217 11.72 -11.53 13.80
CA GLY A 217 12.50 -12.58 13.16
C GLY A 217 12.79 -12.39 11.65
N VAL A 218 12.61 -11.17 11.14
CA VAL A 218 12.91 -10.80 9.74
C VAL A 218 13.78 -9.55 9.66
N ASP A 219 14.50 -9.38 8.53
CA ASP A 219 15.50 -8.32 8.37
C ASP A 219 14.93 -6.99 7.86
N GLY A 220 13.65 -6.93 7.54
CA GLY A 220 13.03 -5.71 7.01
C GLY A 220 11.52 -5.77 6.97
N PHE A 221 10.92 -4.63 6.67
CA PHE A 221 9.47 -4.52 6.54
C PHE A 221 9.06 -3.61 5.39
N HIS A 222 7.88 -3.84 4.89
CA HIS A 222 7.16 -3.00 3.94
C HIS A 222 6.13 -2.12 4.66
N VAL A 223 5.91 -0.93 4.14
CA VAL A 223 4.80 -0.07 4.54
C VAL A 223 3.87 0.13 3.35
N SER A 224 2.64 -0.34 3.47
CA SER A 224 1.55 0.00 2.55
C SER A 224 0.67 1.07 3.19
N LEU A 225 0.57 2.24 2.55
CA LEU A 225 -0.25 3.36 2.99
C LEU A 225 -1.40 3.57 2.00
N ASP A 226 -2.56 3.01 2.33
CA ASP A 226 -3.81 3.38 1.67
C ASP A 226 -4.32 4.71 2.23
N MET A 227 -4.58 5.68 1.34
CA MET A 227 -5.04 6.99 1.78
C MET A 227 -6.47 6.98 2.33
N ASP A 228 -7.23 5.91 2.13
CA ASP A 228 -8.55 5.73 2.76
C ASP A 228 -8.48 5.29 4.23
N TRP A 229 -7.28 4.95 4.73
CA TRP A 229 -7.01 4.80 6.17
C TRP A 229 -7.38 6.06 6.96
N LEU A 230 -7.20 7.22 6.35
CA LEU A 230 -7.47 8.51 6.93
C LEU A 230 -8.99 8.81 6.98
N ASP A 231 -9.39 9.73 7.85
CA ASP A 231 -10.77 10.19 7.82
C ASP A 231 -11.06 10.98 6.53
N PRO A 232 -12.19 10.73 5.84
CA PRO A 232 -12.54 11.44 4.60
C PRO A 232 -12.69 12.96 4.73
N GLN A 233 -12.71 13.50 5.94
CA GLN A 233 -12.70 14.94 6.16
C GLN A 233 -11.32 15.58 5.89
N ILE A 234 -10.24 14.79 5.93
CA ILE A 234 -8.88 15.26 5.68
C ILE A 234 -8.25 14.64 4.44
N ALA A 235 -8.79 13.52 3.97
CA ALA A 235 -8.38 12.85 2.73
C ALA A 235 -9.62 12.51 1.89
N PRO A 236 -10.27 13.51 1.26
CA PRO A 236 -11.49 13.28 0.48
C PRO A 236 -11.25 12.57 -0.84
N GLY A 237 -10.02 12.63 -1.37
CA GLY A 237 -9.64 12.13 -2.69
C GLY A 237 -9.32 10.63 -2.72
N VAL A 238 -10.24 9.78 -2.22
CA VAL A 238 -10.10 8.32 -2.21
C VAL A 238 -11.33 7.64 -2.80
N GLY A 239 -11.14 6.45 -3.38
CA GLY A 239 -12.20 5.68 -4.05
C GLY A 239 -13.23 5.08 -3.12
N THR A 240 -12.83 4.64 -1.94
CA THR A 240 -13.60 3.85 -0.96
C THR A 240 -13.57 4.48 0.44
N PRO A 241 -14.04 5.74 0.60
CA PRO A 241 -13.94 6.47 1.84
C PRO A 241 -14.78 5.83 2.96
N VAL A 242 -14.18 5.64 4.15
CA VAL A 242 -14.86 5.15 5.35
C VAL A 242 -14.67 6.17 6.48
N ARG A 243 -15.75 6.63 7.10
CA ARG A 243 -15.70 7.59 8.21
C ARG A 243 -15.07 7.00 9.47
N GLY A 244 -14.48 7.88 10.30
CA GLY A 244 -13.86 7.49 11.56
C GLY A 244 -12.45 6.93 11.37
N GLY A 245 -11.72 7.45 10.39
CA GLY A 245 -10.32 7.11 10.14
C GLY A 245 -9.34 7.93 10.99
N ALA A 246 -8.06 7.70 10.76
CA ALA A 246 -6.98 8.41 11.43
C ALA A 246 -7.03 9.91 11.11
N THR A 247 -6.74 10.72 12.13
CA THR A 247 -6.64 12.18 11.98
C THR A 247 -5.27 12.56 11.43
N TYR A 248 -5.14 13.82 10.98
CA TYR A 248 -3.88 14.37 10.50
C TYR A 248 -2.70 14.13 11.47
N ARG A 249 -2.90 14.44 12.77
CA ARG A 249 -1.84 14.27 13.78
C ARG A 249 -1.51 12.83 14.07
N GLU A 250 -2.50 11.96 14.11
CA GLU A 250 -2.31 10.52 14.30
C GLU A 250 -1.55 9.92 13.13
N ALA A 251 -1.91 10.27 11.90
CA ALA A 251 -1.23 9.79 10.70
C ALA A 251 0.26 10.17 10.67
N HIS A 252 0.57 11.41 11.00
CA HIS A 252 1.96 11.84 11.10
C HIS A 252 2.71 11.12 12.23
N ALA A 253 2.08 10.95 13.41
CA ALA A 253 2.70 10.23 14.52
C ALA A 253 3.00 8.76 14.17
N ALA A 254 2.13 8.10 13.40
CA ALA A 254 2.37 6.75 12.89
C ALA A 254 3.56 6.71 11.92
N MET A 255 3.61 7.61 10.97
CA MET A 255 4.71 7.69 10.00
C MET A 255 6.05 8.09 10.65
N GLU A 256 6.02 8.95 11.67
CA GLU A 256 7.21 9.28 12.45
C GLU A 256 7.76 8.06 13.22
N GLN A 257 6.89 7.15 13.70
CA GLN A 257 7.32 5.89 14.30
C GLN A 257 7.94 4.92 13.28
N VAL A 258 7.40 4.88 12.05
CA VAL A 258 8.04 4.15 10.95
C VAL A 258 9.48 4.64 10.75
N ALA A 259 9.68 5.96 10.73
CA ALA A 259 10.99 6.59 10.56
C ALA A 259 11.95 6.37 11.75
N GLU A 260 11.43 6.06 12.94
CA GLU A 260 12.25 5.74 14.13
C GLU A 260 12.88 4.34 14.06
N ARG A 261 12.41 3.48 13.16
CA ARG A 261 13.07 2.20 12.91
C ARG A 261 14.38 2.43 12.17
N ASP A 262 15.28 1.45 12.25
CA ASP A 262 16.52 1.51 11.50
C ASP A 262 16.20 1.69 10.00
N ASP A 263 16.84 2.67 9.36
CA ASP A 263 16.71 2.95 7.93
C ASP A 263 16.97 1.69 7.06
N ALA A 264 17.82 0.79 7.53
CA ALA A 264 18.09 -0.47 6.87
C ALA A 264 16.91 -1.45 6.92
N SER A 265 16.02 -1.32 7.92
CA SER A 265 14.86 -2.21 8.09
C SER A 265 13.66 -1.82 7.21
N LEU A 266 13.49 -0.55 6.83
CA LEU A 266 12.46 -0.17 5.86
C LEU A 266 12.86 -0.65 4.47
N ARG A 267 12.25 -1.73 4.00
CA ARG A 267 12.59 -2.38 2.73
C ARG A 267 11.95 -1.68 1.53
N SER A 268 10.69 -1.31 1.66
CA SER A 268 9.89 -0.61 0.65
C SER A 268 8.74 0.13 1.29
N ILE A 269 8.24 1.15 0.60
CA ILE A 269 7.05 1.90 0.97
C ILE A 269 6.23 2.18 -0.28
N GLU A 270 4.92 2.13 -0.14
CA GLU A 270 3.99 2.56 -1.18
C GLU A 270 2.92 3.48 -0.60
N VAL A 271 2.37 4.33 -1.45
CA VAL A 271 1.18 5.12 -1.18
C VAL A 271 0.19 4.93 -2.32
N VAL A 272 -1.05 4.57 -1.97
CA VAL A 272 -2.06 4.09 -2.93
C VAL A 272 -3.41 4.78 -2.72
N GLU A 273 -4.33 4.56 -3.66
CA GLU A 273 -5.74 5.00 -3.66
C GLU A 273 -5.94 6.53 -3.66
N VAL A 274 -4.91 7.33 -3.99
CA VAL A 274 -5.09 8.77 -4.25
C VAL A 274 -5.84 8.96 -5.55
N ASN A 275 -7.04 9.53 -5.49
CA ASN A 275 -7.90 9.80 -6.64
C ASN A 275 -8.15 11.30 -6.83
N PRO A 276 -7.39 11.98 -7.68
CA PRO A 276 -7.51 13.44 -7.86
C PRO A 276 -8.85 13.90 -8.43
N ILE A 277 -9.63 13.02 -9.07
CA ILE A 277 -10.96 13.36 -9.57
C ILE A 277 -11.97 13.53 -8.42
N LEU A 278 -11.74 12.83 -7.31
CA LEU A 278 -12.57 12.90 -6.11
C LEU A 278 -12.02 13.89 -5.08
N ASP A 279 -10.80 14.35 -5.28
CA ASP A 279 -10.07 15.20 -4.34
C ASP A 279 -10.51 16.67 -4.40
N GLU A 280 -10.33 17.39 -3.32
CA GLU A 280 -10.58 18.82 -3.23
C GLU A 280 -9.22 19.56 -3.23
N ALA A 281 -8.97 20.35 -4.25
CA ALA A 281 -7.76 21.16 -4.40
C ALA A 281 -6.43 20.37 -4.26
N ASN A 282 -6.42 19.07 -4.51
CA ASN A 282 -5.26 18.17 -4.37
C ASN A 282 -4.83 17.91 -2.90
N GLU A 283 -5.72 18.18 -1.93
CA GLU A 283 -5.40 18.06 -0.49
C GLU A 283 -4.97 16.66 -0.08
N THR A 284 -5.60 15.62 -0.64
CA THR A 284 -5.23 14.22 -0.35
C THR A 284 -3.83 13.88 -0.86
N ALA A 285 -3.48 14.35 -2.05
CA ALA A 285 -2.13 14.12 -2.60
C ALA A 285 -1.06 14.95 -1.86
N GLU A 286 -1.40 16.16 -1.38
CA GLU A 286 -0.52 16.94 -0.52
C GLU A 286 -0.26 16.21 0.80
N LEU A 287 -1.31 15.70 1.42
CA LEU A 287 -1.21 14.92 2.66
C LEU A 287 -0.41 13.62 2.45
N ALA A 288 -0.64 12.89 1.35
CA ALA A 288 0.16 11.73 0.98
C ALA A 288 1.66 12.05 0.92
N THR A 289 2.00 13.18 0.28
CA THR A 289 3.37 13.69 0.19
C THR A 289 3.96 14.00 1.57
N GLU A 290 3.19 14.61 2.46
CA GLU A 290 3.62 14.92 3.83
C GLU A 290 3.85 13.65 4.66
N LEU A 291 2.95 12.68 4.58
CA LEU A 291 3.05 11.42 5.32
C LEU A 291 4.25 10.58 4.86
N VAL A 292 4.46 10.45 3.54
CA VAL A 292 5.65 9.79 3.00
C VAL A 292 6.93 10.45 3.51
N THR A 293 6.96 11.80 3.51
CA THR A 293 8.12 12.54 4.00
C THR A 293 8.34 12.29 5.51
N SER A 294 7.27 12.16 6.29
CA SER A 294 7.36 11.79 7.71
C SER A 294 7.87 10.37 7.92
N ALA A 295 7.38 9.39 7.13
CA ALA A 295 7.86 8.01 7.16
C ALA A 295 9.36 7.89 6.79
N LEU A 296 9.88 8.87 6.05
CA LEU A 296 11.28 8.95 5.63
C LEU A 296 12.12 9.91 6.50
N GLY A 297 11.61 10.38 7.64
CA GLY A 297 12.38 11.01 8.70
C GLY A 297 12.11 12.48 8.97
N LYS A 298 11.20 13.14 8.25
CA LYS A 298 10.76 14.49 8.59
C LYS A 298 9.79 14.45 9.76
N ARG A 299 10.00 15.33 10.75
CA ARG A 299 9.05 15.49 11.86
C ARG A 299 8.23 16.75 11.69
N ILE A 300 6.95 16.66 12.05
CA ILE A 300 6.10 17.84 12.19
C ILE A 300 6.03 18.24 13.67
N TYR A 301 6.13 19.53 13.92
CA TYR A 301 6.11 20.11 15.28
C TYR A 301 4.73 20.63 15.66
#